data_11d61a945a624f764d79f2ccd8bc1987
#
_entry.id   11d61a945a624f764d79f2ccd8bc1987
#
_cell.length_a   1.000
_cell.length_b   1.000
_cell.length_c   1.000
_cell.angle_alpha   90.00
_cell.angle_beta   90.00
_cell.angle_gamma   90.00
#
_symmetry.space_group_name_H-M   'P 1'
#
loop_
_entity.id
_entity.type
_entity.pdbx_description
1 polymer ?
#
loop_
_entity_poly.entity_id
_entity_poly.type
_entity_poly.pdbx_seq_one_letter_code
_entity_poly.pdbx_strand_id
1 'polypeptide(L)'
;LGVPFPLIVGVAGLVGYLGGRYAPAQFAVGGGHSATQQAHAPAVIDDDTPMPAHARFTWGRFWRVLMVCLGLWALGIGGLTLLLGWDAVLTQMAWFFTKAALMTFGGAYAVLPYVYQGAVEHFQWLTPTQMIDGLALGETTPGPLIMVVSYVGFVGGWTQAIFGPEALPLAGVAAAGVVTFFTFLPSFLFIFLGAPFIESTHGNLKFTAPLAGITAAVVGVIVNLAVFFAYHVLWPQGFGGRFEGAAAVIGVGAALALFRFKIGVIPVVLA
;
A
#
# COMPACT_ATOMS: atom_id res chain seq x y z
N LEU A 1 -10.25 8.93 12.95
CA LEU A 1 -11.03 7.88 13.59
C LEU A 1 -10.06 6.83 14.09
N GLY A 2 -9.89 6.62 15.43
CA GLY A 2 -8.95 5.71 16.06
C GLY A 2 -9.25 4.20 15.88
N VAL A 3 -9.85 3.81 14.76
CA VAL A 3 -10.15 2.40 14.46
C VAL A 3 -8.91 1.77 13.80
N PRO A 4 -8.38 0.66 14.32
CA PRO A 4 -7.25 -0.03 13.72
C PRO A 4 -7.57 -0.49 12.29
N PHE A 5 -6.68 -0.21 11.35
CA PHE A 5 -6.85 -0.55 9.93
C PHE A 5 -7.18 -2.05 9.69
N PRO A 6 -6.54 -3.03 10.35
CA PRO A 6 -6.89 -4.44 10.18
C PRO A 6 -8.35 -4.76 10.50
N LEU A 7 -8.92 -4.07 11.48
CA LEU A 7 -10.33 -4.24 11.83
C LEU A 7 -11.26 -3.73 10.72
N ILE A 8 -10.91 -2.59 10.10
CA ILE A 8 -11.66 -2.03 8.98
C ILE A 8 -11.69 -3.04 7.82
N VAL A 9 -10.53 -3.59 7.44
CA VAL A 9 -10.41 -4.57 6.36
C VAL A 9 -11.18 -5.86 6.70
N GLY A 10 -11.05 -6.37 7.92
CA GLY A 10 -11.74 -7.58 8.36
C GLY A 10 -13.27 -7.43 8.33
N VAL A 11 -13.79 -6.32 8.88
CA VAL A 11 -15.22 -6.03 8.87
C VAL A 11 -15.73 -5.82 7.44
N ALA A 12 -14.99 -5.07 6.61
CA ALA A 12 -15.37 -4.81 5.22
C ALA A 12 -15.40 -6.11 4.40
N GLY A 13 -14.42 -6.99 4.57
CA GLY A 13 -14.40 -8.31 3.94
C GLY A 13 -15.58 -9.18 4.37
N LEU A 14 -15.92 -9.16 5.66
CA LEU A 14 -17.10 -9.87 6.20
C LEU A 14 -18.40 -9.32 5.64
N VAL A 15 -18.57 -7.99 5.60
CA VAL A 15 -19.72 -7.33 4.99
C VAL A 15 -19.83 -7.67 3.51
N GLY A 16 -18.71 -7.66 2.78
CA GLY A 16 -18.66 -8.06 1.38
C GLY A 16 -19.07 -9.54 1.19
N TYR A 17 -18.57 -10.44 2.05
CA TYR A 17 -18.93 -11.86 2.01
C TYR A 17 -20.43 -12.09 2.26
N LEU A 18 -20.97 -11.49 3.33
CA LEU A 18 -22.39 -11.58 3.65
C LEU A 18 -23.26 -10.90 2.59
N GLY A 19 -22.85 -9.73 2.11
CA GLY A 19 -23.53 -9.00 1.04
C GLY A 19 -23.58 -9.81 -0.26
N GLY A 20 -22.48 -10.44 -0.65
CA GLY A 20 -22.46 -11.35 -1.81
C GLY A 20 -23.35 -12.56 -1.67
N ARG A 21 -23.61 -13.01 -0.42
CA ARG A 21 -24.51 -14.14 -0.13
C ARG A 21 -25.99 -13.74 -0.10
N TYR A 22 -26.32 -12.57 0.49
CA TYR A 22 -27.71 -12.14 0.72
C TYR A 22 -28.23 -11.12 -0.29
N ALA A 23 -27.35 -10.36 -0.93
CA ALA A 23 -27.66 -9.34 -1.93
C ALA A 23 -26.70 -9.39 -3.14
N PRO A 24 -26.62 -10.52 -3.86
CA PRO A 24 -25.61 -10.75 -4.90
C PRO A 24 -25.64 -9.69 -6.01
N ALA A 25 -26.80 -9.13 -6.35
CA ALA A 25 -26.94 -8.09 -7.37
C ALA A 25 -26.22 -6.77 -7.03
N GLN A 26 -26.05 -6.45 -5.72
CA GLN A 26 -25.37 -5.23 -5.27
C GLN A 26 -23.86 -5.44 -5.08
N PHE A 27 -23.45 -6.67 -4.85
CA PHE A 27 -22.04 -7.06 -4.63
C PHE A 27 -21.46 -7.83 -5.82
N ALA A 28 -22.27 -8.15 -6.84
CA ALA A 28 -21.72 -8.49 -8.14
C ALA A 28 -20.88 -7.26 -8.55
N VAL A 29 -19.57 -7.43 -8.59
CA VAL A 29 -18.70 -6.51 -9.32
C VAL A 29 -19.18 -6.61 -10.76
N GLY A 30 -20.17 -5.77 -11.08
CA GLY A 30 -20.66 -5.63 -12.44
C GLY A 30 -19.43 -5.35 -13.26
N GLY A 31 -19.27 -6.06 -14.36
CA GLY A 31 -18.27 -5.75 -15.36
C GLY A 31 -18.39 -4.27 -15.74
N GLY A 32 -17.80 -3.41 -14.93
CA GLY A 32 -17.71 -1.96 -15.14
C GLY A 32 -16.80 -1.60 -16.33
N HIS A 33 -16.50 -2.58 -17.14
CA HIS A 33 -16.01 -2.46 -18.51
C HIS A 33 -16.86 -3.31 -19.43
N SER A 34 -18.18 -3.12 -19.39
CA SER A 34 -18.96 -3.11 -20.62
C SER A 34 -18.62 -1.80 -21.35
N ALA A 35 -17.33 -1.50 -21.49
CA ALA A 35 -16.85 -0.78 -22.65
C ALA A 35 -17.39 -1.58 -23.82
N THR A 36 -18.34 -0.99 -24.56
CA THR A 36 -18.73 -1.38 -25.91
C THR A 36 -17.69 -2.34 -26.44
N GLN A 37 -18.11 -3.58 -26.76
CA GLN A 37 -17.33 -4.51 -27.56
C GLN A 37 -17.05 -3.82 -28.91
N GLN A 38 -16.14 -2.87 -28.91
CA GLN A 38 -15.43 -2.54 -30.13
C GLN A 38 -14.57 -3.76 -30.39
N ALA A 39 -14.89 -4.43 -31.47
CA ALA A 39 -14.10 -5.54 -31.97
C ALA A 39 -12.66 -5.04 -32.14
N HIS A 40 -11.87 -5.22 -31.08
CA HIS A 40 -10.44 -4.99 -31.15
C HIS A 40 -9.86 -6.13 -31.98
N ALA A 41 -8.88 -5.81 -32.80
CA ALA A 41 -8.11 -6.85 -33.48
C ALA A 41 -7.60 -7.84 -32.43
N PRO A 42 -7.58 -9.17 -32.75
CA PRO A 42 -7.17 -10.19 -31.79
C PRO A 42 -5.82 -9.78 -31.14
N ALA A 43 -5.79 -9.70 -29.82
CA ALA A 43 -4.56 -9.41 -29.10
C ALA A 43 -3.60 -10.60 -29.24
N VAL A 44 -2.31 -10.33 -29.17
CA VAL A 44 -1.27 -11.39 -29.20
C VAL A 44 -1.45 -12.36 -28.04
N ILE A 45 -2.04 -11.88 -26.92
CA ILE A 45 -2.46 -12.66 -25.75
C ILE A 45 -3.91 -12.26 -25.50
N ASP A 46 -4.83 -13.20 -25.68
CA ASP A 46 -6.26 -13.04 -25.48
C ASP A 46 -6.76 -14.12 -24.50
N ASP A 47 -8.00 -13.98 -24.01
CA ASP A 47 -8.61 -14.92 -23.05
C ASP A 47 -8.62 -16.37 -23.56
N ASP A 48 -8.63 -16.56 -24.89
CA ASP A 48 -8.58 -17.86 -25.58
C ASP A 48 -7.13 -18.38 -25.79
N THR A 49 -6.10 -17.62 -25.41
CA THR A 49 -4.70 -18.04 -25.63
C THR A 49 -4.35 -19.20 -24.70
N PRO A 50 -3.87 -20.35 -25.21
CA PRO A 50 -3.57 -21.50 -24.37
C PRO A 50 -2.44 -21.15 -23.39
N MET A 51 -2.70 -21.39 -22.10
CA MET A 51 -1.81 -21.08 -21.01
C MET A 51 -0.46 -21.77 -21.18
N PRO A 52 0.68 -21.02 -21.18
CA PRO A 52 2.01 -21.60 -21.31
C PRO A 52 2.26 -22.63 -20.17
N ALA A 53 2.99 -23.68 -20.46
CA ALA A 53 3.28 -24.75 -19.49
C ALA A 53 3.92 -24.25 -18.19
N HIS A 54 4.70 -23.16 -18.25
CA HIS A 54 5.33 -22.55 -17.09
C HIS A 54 4.38 -21.72 -16.22
N ALA A 55 3.21 -21.33 -16.71
CA ALA A 55 2.19 -20.58 -15.95
C ALA A 55 1.17 -21.50 -15.25
N ARG A 56 1.14 -22.80 -15.61
CA ARG A 56 0.22 -23.75 -14.99
C ARG A 56 0.53 -23.99 -13.51
N PHE A 57 -0.52 -24.11 -12.71
CA PHE A 57 -0.39 -24.47 -11.30
C PHE A 57 0.23 -25.85 -11.12
N THR A 58 1.28 -25.94 -10.30
CA THR A 58 1.86 -27.20 -9.88
C THR A 58 2.21 -27.16 -8.39
N TRP A 59 1.87 -28.21 -7.64
CA TRP A 59 2.14 -28.28 -6.20
C TRP A 59 3.64 -28.19 -5.88
N GLY A 60 4.50 -28.75 -6.74
CA GLY A 60 5.96 -28.66 -6.57
C GLY A 60 6.48 -27.21 -6.65
N ARG A 61 5.94 -26.40 -7.60
CA ARG A 61 6.26 -24.97 -7.71
C ARG A 61 5.71 -24.19 -6.53
N PHE A 62 4.46 -24.45 -6.16
CA PHE A 62 3.82 -23.82 -5.01
C PHE A 62 4.69 -23.96 -3.75
N TRP A 63 5.05 -25.20 -3.36
CA TRP A 63 5.85 -25.43 -2.18
C TRP A 63 7.26 -24.84 -2.29
N ARG A 64 7.89 -24.90 -3.47
CA ARG A 64 9.21 -24.31 -3.69
C ARG A 64 9.19 -22.79 -3.49
N VAL A 65 8.25 -22.08 -4.10
CA VAL A 65 8.09 -20.62 -3.95
C VAL A 65 7.80 -20.26 -2.49
N LEU A 66 6.87 -20.98 -1.86
CA LEU A 66 6.52 -20.76 -0.46
C LEU A 66 7.73 -20.93 0.45
N MET A 67 8.47 -22.02 0.31
CA MET A 67 9.65 -22.31 1.14
C MET A 67 10.79 -21.31 0.90
N VAL A 68 11.01 -20.88 -0.34
CA VAL A 68 12.02 -19.85 -0.64
C VAL A 68 11.63 -18.52 -0.01
N CYS A 69 10.40 -18.05 -0.19
CA CYS A 69 9.97 -16.77 0.36
C CYS A 69 9.94 -16.78 1.90
N LEU A 70 9.41 -17.85 2.51
CA LEU A 70 9.43 -18.01 3.97
C LEU A 70 10.85 -18.16 4.50
N GLY A 71 11.72 -18.87 3.78
CA GLY A 71 13.14 -19.00 4.13
C GLY A 71 13.87 -17.66 4.09
N LEU A 72 13.68 -16.86 3.04
CA LEU A 72 14.25 -15.52 2.93
C LEU A 72 13.72 -14.60 4.04
N TRP A 73 12.42 -14.67 4.32
CA TRP A 73 11.81 -13.92 5.41
C TRP A 73 12.38 -14.32 6.77
N ALA A 74 12.45 -15.62 7.06
CA ALA A 74 12.96 -16.15 8.32
C ALA A 74 14.45 -15.85 8.52
N LEU A 75 15.25 -15.95 7.45
CA LEU A 75 16.67 -15.57 7.46
C LEU A 75 16.83 -14.07 7.71
N GLY A 76 16.03 -13.23 7.08
CA GLY A 76 16.08 -11.78 7.27
C GLY A 76 15.69 -11.38 8.69
N ILE A 77 14.50 -11.77 9.16
CA ILE A 77 14.02 -11.41 10.50
C ILE A 77 14.86 -12.08 11.59
N GLY A 78 15.22 -13.36 11.39
CA GLY A 78 16.08 -14.11 12.31
C GLY A 78 17.48 -13.52 12.40
N GLY A 79 18.08 -13.16 11.26
CA GLY A 79 19.39 -12.50 11.23
C GLY A 79 19.38 -11.15 11.95
N LEU A 80 18.37 -10.30 11.69
CA LEU A 80 18.20 -9.02 12.39
C LEU A 80 17.99 -9.23 13.91
N THR A 81 17.17 -10.19 14.29
CA THR A 81 16.90 -10.49 15.70
C THR A 81 18.13 -11.03 16.44
N LEU A 82 18.88 -11.91 15.82
CA LEU A 82 20.09 -12.51 16.41
C LEU A 82 21.24 -11.51 16.51
N LEU A 83 21.39 -10.61 15.53
CA LEU A 83 22.50 -9.66 15.48
C LEU A 83 22.22 -8.39 16.28
N LEU A 84 21.00 -7.90 16.25
CA LEU A 84 20.62 -6.59 16.80
C LEU A 84 19.63 -6.67 17.98
N GLY A 85 18.98 -7.80 18.13
CA GLY A 85 17.90 -7.98 19.11
C GLY A 85 16.52 -7.69 18.55
N TRP A 86 15.48 -8.13 19.27
CA TRP A 86 14.08 -7.93 18.87
C TRP A 86 13.64 -6.47 18.93
N ASP A 87 14.12 -5.73 19.94
CA ASP A 87 13.74 -4.33 20.19
C ASP A 87 14.51 -3.34 19.30
N ALA A 88 15.46 -3.82 18.50
CA ALA A 88 16.20 -2.97 17.58
C ALA A 88 15.28 -2.39 16.50
N VAL A 89 15.49 -1.13 16.15
CA VAL A 89 14.68 -0.37 15.17
C VAL A 89 14.54 -1.11 13.83
N LEU A 90 15.64 -1.66 13.31
CA LEU A 90 15.61 -2.43 12.04
C LEU A 90 14.74 -3.68 12.15
N THR A 91 14.77 -4.40 13.25
CA THR A 91 13.95 -5.60 13.48
C THR A 91 12.48 -5.23 13.59
N GLN A 92 12.19 -4.16 14.34
CA GLN A 92 10.82 -3.63 14.45
C GLN A 92 10.28 -3.15 13.11
N MET A 93 11.10 -2.46 12.30
CA MET A 93 10.74 -2.07 10.94
C MET A 93 10.45 -3.28 10.06
N ALA A 94 11.32 -4.29 10.07
CA ALA A 94 11.14 -5.53 9.30
C ALA A 94 9.81 -6.21 9.63
N TRP A 95 9.50 -6.35 10.91
CA TRP A 95 8.25 -6.96 11.37
C TRP A 95 7.02 -6.12 11.06
N PHE A 96 7.11 -4.80 11.28
CA PHE A 96 6.01 -3.88 11.02
C PHE A 96 5.64 -3.84 9.54
N PHE A 97 6.63 -3.70 8.66
CA PHE A 97 6.39 -3.62 7.21
C PHE A 97 6.01 -4.96 6.58
N THR A 98 6.41 -6.09 7.16
CA THR A 98 5.83 -7.38 6.81
C THR A 98 4.31 -7.40 7.06
N LYS A 99 3.86 -6.94 8.23
CA LYS A 99 2.43 -6.85 8.54
C LYS A 99 1.70 -5.87 7.61
N ALA A 100 2.30 -4.70 7.36
CA ALA A 100 1.76 -3.72 6.42
C ALA A 100 1.56 -4.32 5.03
N ALA A 101 2.56 -5.04 4.51
CA ALA A 101 2.47 -5.70 3.20
C ALA A 101 1.39 -6.77 3.14
N LEU A 102 1.25 -7.59 4.19
CA LEU A 102 0.21 -8.62 4.28
C LEU A 102 -1.21 -8.04 4.37
N MET A 103 -1.35 -6.79 4.83
CA MET A 103 -2.63 -6.08 4.95
C MET A 103 -2.92 -5.13 3.78
N THR A 104 -2.03 -5.05 2.79
CA THR A 104 -2.19 -4.17 1.63
C THR A 104 -3.19 -4.78 0.63
N PHE A 105 -4.47 -4.69 0.93
CA PHE A 105 -5.55 -5.04 0.02
C PHE A 105 -6.20 -3.77 -0.55
N GLY A 106 -6.27 -3.66 -1.87
CA GLY A 106 -6.94 -2.54 -2.53
C GLY A 106 -6.03 -1.37 -2.97
N GLY A 107 -4.71 -1.52 -2.86
CA GLY A 107 -3.72 -0.55 -3.33
C GLY A 107 -2.92 0.13 -2.23
N ALA A 108 -1.88 0.86 -2.61
CA ALA A 108 -0.93 1.46 -1.67
C ALA A 108 -1.57 2.48 -0.72
N TYR A 109 -2.56 3.26 -1.20
CA TYR A 109 -3.28 4.23 -0.37
C TYR A 109 -3.99 3.58 0.83
N ALA A 110 -4.44 2.33 0.67
CA ALA A 110 -5.17 1.63 1.72
C ALA A 110 -4.32 1.37 2.96
N VAL A 111 -3.01 1.14 2.79
CA VAL A 111 -2.10 0.81 3.90
C VAL A 111 -1.46 2.05 4.52
N LEU A 112 -1.49 3.21 3.85
CA LEU A 112 -0.85 4.44 4.35
C LEU A 112 -1.33 4.87 5.74
N PRO A 113 -2.62 4.80 6.11
CA PRO A 113 -3.06 5.10 7.48
C PRO A 113 -2.46 4.16 8.52
N TYR A 114 -2.27 2.88 8.19
CA TYR A 114 -1.59 1.94 9.07
C TYR A 114 -0.11 2.28 9.23
N VAL A 115 0.55 2.65 8.11
CA VAL A 115 1.94 3.09 8.13
C VAL A 115 2.08 4.37 8.96
N TYR A 116 1.15 5.33 8.81
CA TYR A 116 1.14 6.54 9.63
C TYR A 116 1.00 6.23 11.13
N GLN A 117 -0.01 5.44 11.50
CA GLN A 117 -0.23 5.05 12.91
C GLN A 117 0.99 4.35 13.51
N GLY A 118 1.63 3.47 12.75
CA GLY A 118 2.85 2.81 13.22
C GLY A 118 4.05 3.73 13.25
N ALA A 119 4.43 4.31 12.13
CA ALA A 119 5.68 5.03 11.99
C ALA A 119 5.70 6.38 12.73
N VAL A 120 4.56 7.07 12.82
CA VAL A 120 4.45 8.39 13.44
C VAL A 120 3.93 8.32 14.88
N GLU A 121 2.78 7.64 15.10
CA GLU A 121 2.12 7.69 16.41
C GLU A 121 2.71 6.67 17.40
N HIS A 122 3.01 5.45 16.94
CA HIS A 122 3.44 4.37 17.83
C HIS A 122 4.96 4.32 18.02
N PHE A 123 5.72 4.20 16.92
CA PHE A 123 7.17 4.06 16.96
C PHE A 123 7.93 5.39 16.91
N GLN A 124 7.26 6.46 16.51
CA GLN A 124 7.85 7.80 16.39
C GLN A 124 9.13 7.84 15.53
N TRP A 125 9.16 7.06 14.46
CA TRP A 125 10.28 7.07 13.49
C TRP A 125 10.31 8.36 12.69
N LEU A 126 9.13 8.95 12.41
CA LEU A 126 8.94 10.19 11.67
C LEU A 126 8.00 11.14 12.42
N THR A 127 8.14 12.43 12.12
CA THR A 127 7.13 13.42 12.46
C THR A 127 5.97 13.40 11.45
N PRO A 128 4.77 13.93 11.80
CA PRO A 128 3.67 14.09 10.87
C PRO A 128 4.06 14.84 9.58
N THR A 129 4.86 15.92 9.72
CA THR A 129 5.34 16.72 8.58
C THR A 129 6.23 15.90 7.65
N GLN A 130 7.19 15.15 8.20
CA GLN A 130 8.05 14.27 7.40
C GLN A 130 7.25 13.19 6.66
N MET A 131 6.17 12.68 7.26
CA MET A 131 5.30 11.71 6.57
C MET A 131 4.56 12.36 5.38
N ILE A 132 4.11 13.61 5.52
CA ILE A 132 3.50 14.38 4.42
C ILE A 132 4.51 14.60 3.30
N ASP A 133 5.75 14.99 3.63
CA ASP A 133 6.83 15.16 2.65
C ASP A 133 7.10 13.87 1.88
N GLY A 134 7.11 12.73 2.59
CA GLY A 134 7.29 11.40 1.98
C GLY A 134 6.17 11.04 1.01
N LEU A 135 4.94 11.40 1.35
CA LEU A 135 3.79 11.19 0.47
C LEU A 135 3.85 12.08 -0.77
N ALA A 136 4.16 13.36 -0.59
CA ALA A 136 4.35 14.29 -1.70
C ALA A 136 5.45 13.80 -2.65
N LEU A 137 6.57 13.32 -2.10
CA LEU A 137 7.66 12.72 -2.88
C LEU A 137 7.21 11.47 -3.64
N GLY A 138 6.41 10.61 -3.00
CA GLY A 138 5.85 9.40 -3.60
C GLY A 138 4.91 9.70 -4.76
N GLU A 139 4.08 10.74 -4.65
CA GLU A 139 3.15 11.19 -5.70
C GLU A 139 3.85 11.83 -6.89
N THR A 140 4.93 12.53 -6.66
CA THR A 140 5.69 13.24 -7.71
C THR A 140 6.71 12.35 -8.41
N THR A 141 7.09 11.23 -7.78
CA THR A 141 8.07 10.30 -8.34
C THR A 141 7.38 9.29 -9.25
N PRO A 142 7.83 9.11 -10.52
CA PRO A 142 7.29 8.09 -11.39
C PRO A 142 7.65 6.70 -10.84
N GLY A 143 6.64 5.95 -10.38
CA GLY A 143 6.84 4.62 -9.81
C GLY A 143 5.67 4.14 -8.96
N PRO A 144 5.81 2.99 -8.30
CA PRO A 144 4.79 2.50 -7.39
C PRO A 144 4.70 3.38 -6.15
N LEU A 145 3.51 3.90 -5.83
CA LEU A 145 3.28 4.74 -4.64
C LEU A 145 3.76 4.06 -3.33
N ILE A 146 3.71 2.74 -3.28
CA ILE A 146 4.19 1.97 -2.11
C ILE A 146 5.67 2.26 -1.80
N MET A 147 6.44 2.84 -2.73
CA MET A 147 7.83 3.23 -2.49
C MET A 147 7.98 4.32 -1.41
N VAL A 148 6.90 5.00 -1.03
CA VAL A 148 6.90 5.89 0.14
C VAL A 148 7.38 5.19 1.41
N VAL A 149 7.20 3.87 1.53
CA VAL A 149 7.69 3.10 2.68
C VAL A 149 9.23 3.08 2.75
N SER A 150 9.92 3.15 1.60
CA SER A 150 11.39 3.27 1.56
C SER A 150 11.85 4.60 2.12
N TYR A 151 11.12 5.69 1.83
CA TYR A 151 11.35 6.98 2.45
C TYR A 151 11.13 6.93 3.96
N VAL A 152 10.04 6.30 4.41
CA VAL A 152 9.77 6.08 5.84
C VAL A 152 10.93 5.33 6.51
N GLY A 153 11.43 4.28 5.87
CA GLY A 153 12.60 3.54 6.34
C GLY A 153 13.84 4.42 6.42
N PHE A 154 14.14 5.16 5.34
CA PHE A 154 15.31 6.02 5.28
C PHE A 154 15.29 7.09 6.39
N VAL A 155 14.22 7.86 6.49
CA VAL A 155 14.09 8.93 7.49
C VAL A 155 14.09 8.34 8.90
N GLY A 156 13.37 7.23 9.12
CA GLY A 156 13.37 6.55 10.42
C GLY A 156 14.76 6.05 10.82
N GLY A 157 15.51 5.44 9.91
CA GLY A 157 16.89 5.03 10.16
C GLY A 157 17.83 6.18 10.48
N TRP A 158 17.65 7.28 9.75
CA TRP A 158 18.42 8.51 9.93
C TRP A 158 18.12 9.18 11.27
N THR A 159 16.84 9.42 11.59
CA THR A 159 16.43 10.13 12.82
C THR A 159 16.73 9.32 14.09
N GLN A 160 16.66 8.00 14.01
CA GLN A 160 17.00 7.11 15.12
C GLN A 160 18.51 6.85 15.26
N ALA A 161 19.33 7.40 14.35
CA ALA A 161 20.79 7.27 14.35
C ALA A 161 21.26 5.82 14.64
N ILE A 162 20.67 4.82 13.96
CA ILE A 162 20.79 3.37 14.27
C ILE A 162 22.25 2.90 14.36
N PHE A 163 23.15 3.52 13.59
CA PHE A 163 24.59 3.24 13.57
C PHE A 163 25.43 4.36 14.19
N GLY A 164 24.79 5.23 14.99
CA GLY A 164 25.43 6.41 15.58
C GLY A 164 25.43 7.64 14.69
N PRO A 165 25.78 8.82 15.25
CA PRO A 165 25.68 10.11 14.56
C PRO A 165 26.63 10.26 13.38
N GLU A 166 27.74 9.51 13.35
CA GLU A 166 28.75 9.56 12.27
C GLU A 166 28.30 8.79 11.01
N ALA A 167 27.28 7.92 11.12
CA ALA A 167 26.86 7.01 10.05
C ALA A 167 25.38 7.15 9.66
N LEU A 168 24.81 8.36 9.80
CA LEU A 168 23.40 8.63 9.49
C LEU A 168 22.97 8.22 8.08
N PRO A 169 23.74 8.53 7.01
CA PRO A 169 23.36 8.11 5.67
C PRO A 169 23.30 6.59 5.52
N LEU A 170 24.26 5.87 6.13
CA LEU A 170 24.29 4.41 6.12
C LEU A 170 23.08 3.82 6.89
N ALA A 171 22.74 4.41 8.03
CA ALA A 171 21.57 4.04 8.83
C ALA A 171 20.27 4.21 8.01
N GLY A 172 20.13 5.33 7.32
CA GLY A 172 18.99 5.58 6.43
C GLY A 172 18.90 4.57 5.29
N VAL A 173 20.01 4.34 4.56
CA VAL A 173 20.05 3.38 3.45
C VAL A 173 19.77 1.95 3.92
N ALA A 174 20.36 1.52 5.03
CA ALA A 174 20.12 0.19 5.58
C ALA A 174 18.64 0.00 5.98
N ALA A 175 18.07 0.98 6.66
CA ALA A 175 16.66 0.94 7.05
C ALA A 175 15.71 0.98 5.86
N ALA A 176 15.98 1.81 4.84
CA ALA A 176 15.23 1.80 3.58
C ALA A 176 15.30 0.44 2.89
N GLY A 177 16.47 -0.19 2.84
CA GLY A 177 16.66 -1.52 2.28
C GLY A 177 15.86 -2.60 3.02
N VAL A 178 15.90 -2.59 4.36
CA VAL A 178 15.12 -3.49 5.21
C VAL A 178 13.62 -3.30 4.96
N VAL A 179 13.12 -2.08 5.03
CA VAL A 179 11.69 -1.77 4.82
C VAL A 179 11.24 -2.20 3.43
N THR A 180 12.01 -1.88 2.40
CA THR A 180 11.71 -2.27 1.02
C THR A 180 11.66 -3.79 0.88
N PHE A 181 12.66 -4.51 1.38
CA PHE A 181 12.72 -5.96 1.30
C PHE A 181 11.50 -6.62 1.96
N PHE A 182 11.18 -6.23 3.19
CA PHE A 182 10.07 -6.83 3.94
C PHE A 182 8.68 -6.39 3.46
N THR A 183 8.57 -5.30 2.72
CA THR A 183 7.33 -4.87 2.05
C THR A 183 7.11 -5.66 0.75
N PHE A 184 8.14 -5.83 -0.05
CA PHE A 184 7.98 -6.46 -1.37
C PHE A 184 8.03 -7.98 -1.34
N LEU A 185 8.71 -8.60 -0.37
CA LEU A 185 8.81 -10.06 -0.30
C LEU A 185 7.44 -10.75 -0.19
N PRO A 186 6.50 -10.32 0.68
CA PRO A 186 5.13 -10.86 0.68
C PRO A 186 4.38 -10.61 -0.64
N SER A 187 4.61 -9.47 -1.29
CA SER A 187 3.98 -9.14 -2.58
C SER A 187 4.42 -10.12 -3.67
N PHE A 188 5.72 -10.43 -3.75
CA PHE A 188 6.24 -11.45 -4.66
C PHE A 188 5.70 -12.84 -4.34
N LEU A 189 5.58 -13.18 -3.05
CA LEU A 189 4.95 -14.43 -2.62
C LEU A 189 3.53 -14.54 -3.20
N PHE A 190 2.69 -13.52 -3.02
CA PHE A 190 1.33 -13.51 -3.54
C PHE A 190 1.26 -13.56 -5.06
N ILE A 191 2.14 -12.86 -5.77
CA ILE A 191 2.18 -12.90 -7.24
C ILE A 191 2.53 -14.31 -7.73
N PHE A 192 3.61 -14.90 -7.22
CA PHE A 192 4.07 -16.20 -7.70
C PHE A 192 3.18 -17.38 -7.29
N LEU A 193 2.49 -17.29 -6.15
CA LEU A 193 1.53 -18.29 -5.71
C LEU A 193 0.13 -18.03 -6.26
N GLY A 194 -0.29 -16.78 -6.28
CA GLY A 194 -1.65 -16.36 -6.60
C GLY A 194 -1.95 -16.39 -8.10
N ALA A 195 -1.05 -15.93 -8.95
CA ALA A 195 -1.33 -15.84 -10.38
C ALA A 195 -1.75 -17.18 -11.01
N PRO A 196 -1.03 -18.30 -10.81
CA PRO A 196 -1.44 -19.60 -11.34
C PRO A 196 -2.77 -20.11 -10.74
N PHE A 197 -3.08 -19.71 -9.50
CA PHE A 197 -4.31 -20.08 -8.82
C PHE A 197 -5.52 -19.31 -9.35
N ILE A 198 -5.38 -17.99 -9.51
CA ILE A 198 -6.43 -17.12 -10.07
C ILE A 198 -6.79 -17.57 -11.48
N GLU A 199 -5.80 -17.86 -12.30
CA GLU A 199 -5.99 -18.31 -13.66
C GLU A 199 -6.71 -19.68 -13.74
N SER A 200 -6.46 -20.58 -12.77
CA SER A 200 -7.17 -21.86 -12.67
C SER A 200 -8.60 -21.74 -12.15
N THR A 201 -8.98 -20.62 -11.55
CA THR A 201 -10.30 -20.35 -10.95
C THR A 201 -11.12 -19.32 -11.72
N HIS A 202 -10.79 -19.05 -12.97
CA HIS A 202 -11.52 -18.12 -13.82
C HIS A 202 -13.05 -18.40 -13.75
N GLY A 203 -13.82 -17.37 -13.36
CA GLY A 203 -15.28 -17.45 -13.26
C GLY A 203 -15.86 -17.81 -11.89
N ASN A 204 -15.05 -18.05 -10.85
CA ASN A 204 -15.57 -18.38 -9.54
C ASN A 204 -15.78 -17.10 -8.68
N LEU A 205 -16.99 -16.56 -8.74
CA LEU A 205 -17.40 -15.27 -8.13
C LEU A 205 -17.38 -15.26 -6.59
N LYS A 206 -17.06 -16.36 -5.93
CA LYS A 206 -17.11 -16.47 -4.45
C LYS A 206 -16.08 -15.59 -3.72
N PHE A 207 -15.00 -15.19 -4.41
CA PHE A 207 -13.97 -14.35 -3.84
C PHE A 207 -14.11 -12.86 -4.20
N THR A 208 -14.94 -12.51 -5.20
CA THR A 208 -15.08 -11.13 -5.66
C THR A 208 -15.89 -10.25 -4.70
N ALA A 209 -16.89 -10.81 -4.04
CA ALA A 209 -17.75 -10.04 -3.13
C ALA A 209 -17.02 -9.54 -1.86
N PRO A 210 -16.21 -10.35 -1.15
CA PRO A 210 -15.34 -9.84 -0.07
C PRO A 210 -14.38 -8.75 -0.54
N LEU A 211 -13.75 -8.94 -1.70
CA LEU A 211 -12.84 -7.95 -2.27
C LEU A 211 -13.56 -6.64 -2.63
N ALA A 212 -14.79 -6.72 -3.16
CA ALA A 212 -15.62 -5.53 -3.43
C ALA A 212 -15.91 -4.75 -2.14
N GLY A 213 -16.24 -5.44 -1.05
CA GLY A 213 -16.44 -4.84 0.26
C GLY A 213 -15.18 -4.14 0.78
N ILE A 214 -14.03 -4.79 0.68
CA ILE A 214 -12.73 -4.21 1.08
C ILE A 214 -12.42 -2.98 0.21
N THR A 215 -12.56 -3.07 -1.11
CA THR A 215 -12.30 -1.96 -2.04
C THR A 215 -13.21 -0.76 -1.75
N ALA A 216 -14.48 -0.99 -1.45
CA ALA A 216 -15.39 0.09 -1.06
C ALA A 216 -14.97 0.75 0.26
N ALA A 217 -14.54 -0.02 1.26
CA ALA A 217 -14.05 0.52 2.52
C ALA A 217 -12.75 1.33 2.34
N VAL A 218 -11.88 0.91 1.42
CA VAL A 218 -10.63 1.63 1.07
C VAL A 218 -10.91 3.05 0.60
N VAL A 219 -11.99 3.28 -0.15
CA VAL A 219 -12.39 4.65 -0.54
C VAL A 219 -12.63 5.53 0.69
N GLY A 220 -13.33 5.01 1.70
CA GLY A 220 -13.53 5.72 2.96
C GLY A 220 -12.23 6.00 3.71
N VAL A 221 -11.30 5.05 3.67
CA VAL A 221 -9.97 5.19 4.28
C VAL A 221 -9.15 6.27 3.56
N ILE A 222 -9.19 6.32 2.23
CA ILE A 222 -8.53 7.37 1.42
C ILE A 222 -9.11 8.74 1.75
N VAL A 223 -10.43 8.87 1.85
CA VAL A 223 -11.08 10.13 2.24
C VAL A 223 -10.64 10.56 3.64
N ASN A 224 -10.62 9.63 4.60
CA ASN A 224 -10.13 9.91 5.96
C ASN A 224 -8.68 10.40 5.96
N LEU A 225 -7.82 9.77 5.16
CA LEU A 225 -6.42 10.17 5.00
C LEU A 225 -6.30 11.57 4.38
N ALA A 226 -7.09 11.86 3.34
CA ALA A 226 -7.11 13.18 2.71
C ALA A 226 -7.54 14.28 3.69
N VAL A 227 -8.59 14.03 4.48
CA VAL A 227 -9.04 14.96 5.53
C VAL A 227 -7.98 15.15 6.61
N PHE A 228 -7.34 14.06 7.01
CA PHE A 228 -6.25 14.09 7.99
C PHE A 228 -5.07 14.97 7.50
N PHE A 229 -4.61 14.77 6.26
CA PHE A 229 -3.53 15.59 5.72
C PHE A 229 -3.95 17.03 5.48
N ALA A 230 -5.16 17.26 4.98
CA ALA A 230 -5.70 18.61 4.85
C ALA A 230 -5.67 19.36 6.18
N TYR A 231 -6.05 18.69 7.27
CA TYR A 231 -5.98 19.26 8.62
C TYR A 231 -4.53 19.64 8.99
N HIS A 232 -3.56 18.74 8.83
CA HIS A 232 -2.18 19.01 9.23
C HIS A 232 -1.46 20.03 8.33
N VAL A 233 -1.87 20.15 7.06
CA VAL A 233 -1.34 21.16 6.14
C VAL A 233 -1.96 22.53 6.41
N LEU A 234 -3.26 22.59 6.66
CA LEU A 234 -3.98 23.85 6.87
C LEU A 234 -3.83 24.39 8.29
N TRP A 235 -3.66 23.53 9.28
CA TRP A 235 -3.43 23.88 10.69
C TRP A 235 -2.24 23.09 11.28
N PRO A 236 -0.99 23.42 10.90
CA PRO A 236 0.20 22.66 11.36
C PRO A 236 0.36 22.61 12.88
N GLN A 237 -0.18 23.63 13.57
CA GLN A 237 -0.14 23.77 15.03
C GLN A 237 -1.49 23.45 15.71
N GLY A 238 -2.40 22.77 15.00
CA GLY A 238 -3.76 22.51 15.45
C GLY A 238 -4.70 23.68 15.23
N PHE A 239 -6.01 23.48 15.49
CA PHE A 239 -7.05 24.51 15.25
C PHE A 239 -6.86 25.83 16.02
N GLY A 240 -6.12 25.81 17.10
CA GLY A 240 -5.74 27.04 17.83
C GLY A 240 -4.55 27.79 17.23
N GLY A 241 -3.87 27.20 16.25
CA GLY A 241 -2.71 27.78 15.59
C GLY A 241 -3.09 28.61 14.35
N ARG A 242 -2.04 29.07 13.64
CA ARG A 242 -2.22 29.87 12.43
C ARG A 242 -2.76 29.00 11.29
N PHE A 243 -3.78 29.50 10.60
CA PHE A 243 -4.28 28.91 9.37
C PHE A 243 -3.37 29.23 8.19
N GLU A 244 -2.92 28.21 7.47
CA GLU A 244 -2.05 28.35 6.30
C GLU A 244 -2.85 28.64 5.03
N GLY A 245 -3.21 29.94 4.87
CA GLY A 245 -4.04 30.43 3.75
C GLY A 245 -3.39 30.19 2.38
N ALA A 246 -2.05 30.25 2.28
CA ALA A 246 -1.34 29.95 1.04
C ALA A 246 -1.56 28.50 0.59
N ALA A 247 -1.45 27.54 1.52
CA ALA A 247 -1.71 26.13 1.24
C ALA A 247 -3.17 25.89 0.83
N ALA A 248 -4.13 26.61 1.45
CA ALA A 248 -5.54 26.53 1.08
C ALA A 248 -5.79 27.01 -0.36
N VAL A 249 -5.20 28.15 -0.75
CA VAL A 249 -5.34 28.72 -2.11
C VAL A 249 -4.75 27.77 -3.15
N ILE A 250 -3.55 27.23 -2.90
CA ILE A 250 -2.90 26.24 -3.78
C ILE A 250 -3.78 25.00 -3.90
N GLY A 251 -4.27 24.45 -2.78
CA GLY A 251 -5.13 23.27 -2.76
C GLY A 251 -6.43 23.45 -3.54
N VAL A 252 -7.10 24.59 -3.37
CA VAL A 252 -8.32 24.92 -4.12
C VAL A 252 -8.01 25.12 -5.59
N GLY A 253 -6.93 25.81 -5.92
CA GLY A 253 -6.46 25.99 -7.31
C GLY A 253 -6.18 24.67 -8.01
N ALA A 254 -5.44 23.78 -7.35
CA ALA A 254 -5.17 22.42 -7.84
C ALA A 254 -6.46 21.60 -8.02
N ALA A 255 -7.37 21.65 -7.06
CA ALA A 255 -8.66 20.97 -7.17
C ALA A 255 -9.49 21.48 -8.36
N LEU A 256 -9.56 22.79 -8.56
CA LEU A 256 -10.23 23.39 -9.72
C LEU A 256 -9.57 22.98 -11.04
N ALA A 257 -8.24 22.96 -11.10
CA ALA A 257 -7.48 22.54 -12.28
C ALA A 257 -7.77 21.06 -12.63
N LEU A 258 -7.78 20.18 -11.65
CA LEU A 258 -8.03 18.74 -11.85
C LEU A 258 -9.50 18.44 -12.19
N PHE A 259 -10.44 18.96 -11.38
CA PHE A 259 -11.85 18.55 -11.49
C PHE A 259 -12.64 19.38 -12.52
N ARG A 260 -12.39 20.69 -12.59
CA ARG A 260 -13.14 21.58 -13.49
C ARG A 260 -12.52 21.71 -14.86
N PHE A 261 -11.19 21.83 -14.92
CA PHE A 261 -10.46 22.00 -16.17
C PHE A 261 -9.89 20.70 -16.71
N LYS A 262 -9.97 19.58 -15.94
CA LYS A 262 -9.46 18.25 -16.32
C LYS A 262 -7.98 18.27 -16.76
N ILE A 263 -7.19 19.15 -16.18
CA ILE A 263 -5.74 19.20 -16.39
C ILE A 263 -5.14 17.94 -15.76
N GLY A 264 -4.16 17.33 -16.41
CA GLY A 264 -3.49 16.15 -15.86
C GLY A 264 -2.76 16.45 -14.54
N VAL A 265 -2.54 15.43 -13.72
CA VAL A 265 -1.87 15.57 -12.41
C VAL A 265 -0.46 16.14 -12.54
N ILE A 266 0.33 15.65 -13.51
CA ILE A 266 1.73 16.07 -13.71
C ILE A 266 1.88 17.60 -13.93
N PRO A 267 1.14 18.26 -14.86
CA PRO A 267 1.18 19.71 -15.00
C PRO A 267 0.77 20.47 -13.74
N VAL A 268 -0.21 19.95 -12.97
CA VAL A 268 -0.69 20.60 -11.75
C VAL A 268 0.34 20.55 -10.63
N VAL A 269 1.13 19.47 -10.55
CA VAL A 269 2.19 19.32 -9.55
C VAL A 269 3.41 20.19 -9.90
N LEU A 270 3.67 20.43 -11.19
CA LEU A 270 4.82 21.22 -11.64
C LEU A 270 4.55 22.73 -11.69
N ALA A 271 3.31 23.17 -11.48
CA ALA A 271 2.89 24.59 -11.50
C ALA A 271 2.97 25.21 -10.11
#